data_7a03b94fe28dabc4d10f62032d37184e
#
_entry.id   7a03b94fe28dabc4d10f62032d37184e
#
_cell.length_a   1.000
_cell.length_b   1.000
_cell.length_c   1.000
_cell.angle_alpha   90.00
_cell.angle_beta   90.00
_cell.angle_gamma   90.00
#
_symmetry.space_group_name_H-M   'P 1'
#
loop_
_entity.id
_entity.type
_entity.pdbx_description
1 polymer ?
#
loop_
_entity_poly.entity_id
_entity_poly.type
_entity_poly.pdbx_seq_one_letter_code
_entity_poly.pdbx_strand_id
1 'polypeptide(L)'
;NPIPLRNRLTNSVETIEIFAKLPKVDYPKKINYEHNFIETSVASSKLAGQKPFPIDIPLKCINIFTKEDDIVLDPFEGSSTTGFAAKKLKRKYIGFELSKEVFDNVTKLYDN
;
A
#
# COMPACT_ATOMS: atom_id res chain seq x y z
N ASN A 1 32.27 14.11 -24.09
CA ASN A 1 31.53 14.05 -22.82
C ASN A 1 30.11 13.69 -23.13
N PRO A 2 29.60 12.52 -22.68
CA PRO A 2 28.18 12.19 -22.85
C PRO A 2 27.37 13.24 -22.09
N ILE A 3 26.46 13.87 -22.79
CA ILE A 3 25.47 14.78 -22.18
C ILE A 3 24.65 13.96 -21.18
N PRO A 4 24.61 14.36 -19.90
CA PRO A 4 23.73 13.66 -18.95
C PRO A 4 22.31 13.75 -19.46
N LEU A 5 21.68 12.61 -19.73
CA LEU A 5 20.26 12.54 -20.06
C LEU A 5 19.46 12.96 -18.81
N ARG A 6 19.30 14.26 -18.61
CA ARG A 6 18.44 14.83 -17.56
C ARG A 6 16.95 14.61 -17.81
N ASN A 7 16.60 14.10 -18.98
CA ASN A 7 15.24 13.81 -19.39
C ASN A 7 15.04 12.32 -19.65
N ARG A 8 15.34 11.47 -18.68
CA ARG A 8 14.69 10.15 -18.67
C ARG A 8 13.21 10.39 -18.44
N LEU A 9 12.38 9.95 -19.38
CA LEU A 9 10.96 9.72 -19.13
C LEU A 9 10.90 8.75 -17.95
N THR A 10 10.67 9.27 -16.75
CA THR A 10 10.44 8.43 -15.59
C THR A 10 9.12 7.72 -15.81
N ASN A 11 9.11 6.40 -15.72
CA ASN A 11 7.88 5.63 -15.73
C ASN A 11 7.04 6.13 -14.54
N SER A 12 5.99 6.87 -14.84
CA SER A 12 5.10 7.42 -13.82
C SER A 12 3.90 6.50 -13.53
N VAL A 13 3.88 5.30 -14.14
CA VAL A 13 2.81 4.33 -14.00
C VAL A 13 3.39 3.03 -13.44
N GLU A 14 2.77 2.55 -12.37
CA GLU A 14 3.02 1.23 -11.78
C GLU A 14 1.74 0.40 -11.88
N THR A 15 1.88 -0.90 -12.09
CA THR A 15 0.75 -1.82 -12.24
C THR A 15 0.44 -2.51 -10.91
N ILE A 16 -0.84 -2.58 -10.56
CA ILE A 16 -1.33 -3.42 -9.46
C ILE A 16 -2.00 -4.64 -10.09
N GLU A 17 -1.45 -5.82 -9.82
CA GLU A 17 -2.03 -7.08 -10.26
C GLU A 17 -2.88 -7.69 -9.15
N ILE A 18 -4.06 -8.19 -9.51
CA ILE A 18 -5.03 -8.74 -8.57
C ILE A 18 -5.21 -10.22 -8.86
N PHE A 19 -4.91 -11.05 -7.88
CA PHE A 19 -5.07 -12.50 -7.95
C PHE A 19 -6.13 -12.96 -6.95
N ALA A 20 -6.90 -13.98 -7.32
CA ALA A 20 -7.87 -14.61 -6.44
C ALA A 20 -7.69 -16.12 -6.42
N LYS A 21 -7.86 -16.73 -5.26
CA LYS A 21 -7.79 -18.18 -5.07
C LYS A 21 -8.97 -18.92 -5.72
N LEU A 22 -10.12 -18.25 -5.77
CA LEU A 22 -11.36 -18.81 -6.32
C LEU A 22 -11.66 -18.21 -7.69
N PRO A 23 -12.29 -18.95 -8.60
CA PRO A 23 -12.62 -18.46 -9.95
C PRO A 23 -13.68 -17.36 -9.95
N LYS A 24 -14.41 -17.20 -8.85
CA LYS A 24 -15.38 -16.13 -8.65
C LYS A 24 -15.12 -15.46 -7.31
N VAL A 25 -14.94 -14.17 -7.31
CA VAL A 25 -14.77 -13.36 -6.11
C VAL A 25 -15.99 -12.43 -5.98
N ASP A 26 -16.70 -12.53 -4.88
CA ASP A 26 -17.75 -11.58 -4.54
C ASP A 26 -17.10 -10.39 -3.82
N TYR A 27 -17.03 -9.28 -4.52
CA TYR A 27 -16.51 -8.04 -3.95
C TYR A 27 -17.51 -7.43 -2.98
N PRO A 28 -17.09 -7.03 -1.76
CA PRO A 28 -17.98 -6.46 -0.75
C PRO A 28 -18.67 -5.16 -1.19
N LYS A 29 -18.11 -4.48 -2.14
CA LYS A 29 -18.66 -3.23 -2.71
C LYS A 29 -18.76 -3.33 -4.22
N LYS A 30 -19.81 -2.71 -4.79
CA LYS A 30 -19.88 -2.50 -6.23
C LYS A 30 -18.70 -1.61 -6.63
N ILE A 31 -17.81 -2.17 -7.45
CA ILE A 31 -16.73 -1.40 -8.05
C ILE A 31 -17.36 -0.56 -9.15
N ASN A 32 -17.34 0.77 -8.98
CA ASN A 32 -17.66 1.67 -10.09
C ASN A 32 -16.46 1.63 -11.05
N TYR A 33 -16.66 1.04 -12.21
CA TYR A 33 -15.63 0.81 -13.22
C TYR A 33 -15.21 2.07 -13.99
N GLU A 34 -15.54 3.26 -13.50
CA GLU A 34 -15.21 4.50 -14.20
C GLU A 34 -13.70 4.70 -14.37
N HIS A 35 -12.88 4.13 -13.47
CA HIS A 35 -11.43 4.28 -13.56
C HIS A 35 -10.70 3.04 -13.04
N ASN A 36 -9.87 2.44 -13.89
CA ASN A 36 -8.96 1.34 -13.54
C ASN A 36 -7.58 1.84 -13.10
N PHE A 37 -7.46 3.11 -12.70
CA PHE A 37 -6.22 3.70 -12.22
C PHE A 37 -6.42 4.44 -10.90
N ILE A 38 -5.33 4.58 -10.15
CA ILE A 38 -5.25 5.38 -8.93
C ILE A 38 -4.28 6.51 -9.22
N GLU A 39 -4.78 7.74 -9.24
CA GLU A 39 -3.93 8.92 -9.33
C GLU A 39 -3.54 9.35 -7.92
N THR A 40 -2.25 9.53 -7.69
CA THR A 40 -1.72 9.89 -6.37
C THR A 40 -0.43 10.67 -6.49
N SER A 41 -0.12 11.47 -5.48
CA SER A 41 1.16 12.14 -5.37
C SER A 41 2.21 11.23 -4.76
N VAL A 42 3.47 11.43 -5.14
CA VAL A 42 4.60 10.72 -4.53
C VAL A 42 4.75 11.16 -3.07
N ALA A 43 4.91 10.20 -2.16
CA ALA A 43 5.20 10.52 -0.77
C ALA A 43 6.52 11.30 -0.65
N SER A 44 6.48 12.45 0.02
CA SER A 44 7.60 13.40 0.10
C SER A 44 8.55 13.12 1.27
N SER A 45 8.13 12.40 2.28
CA SER A 45 8.88 12.15 3.51
C SER A 45 9.09 10.66 3.77
N LYS A 46 10.19 10.34 4.48
CA LYS A 46 10.42 8.98 4.99
C LYS A 46 9.53 8.71 6.21
N LEU A 47 9.06 7.49 6.32
CA LEU A 47 8.34 6.97 7.47
C LEU A 47 9.08 5.73 8.00
N ALA A 48 9.37 5.66 9.28
CA ALA A 48 10.16 4.61 9.90
C ALA A 48 11.51 4.32 9.19
N GLY A 49 12.15 5.37 8.61
CA GLY A 49 13.39 5.23 7.84
C GLY A 49 13.21 4.77 6.38
N GLN A 50 12.01 4.38 5.99
CA GLN A 50 11.66 3.90 4.65
C GLN A 50 10.96 4.98 3.84
N LYS A 51 11.03 4.87 2.51
CA LYS A 51 10.22 5.71 1.61
C LYS A 51 8.87 5.02 1.40
N PRO A 52 7.79 5.52 2.01
CA PRO A 52 6.48 4.90 1.85
C PRO A 52 5.96 5.12 0.43
N PHE A 53 5.12 4.22 -0.03
CA PHE A 53 4.23 4.53 -1.15
C PHE A 53 3.00 5.31 -0.65
N PRO A 54 2.27 6.02 -1.54
CA PRO A 54 1.12 6.81 -1.14
C PRO A 54 0.03 5.96 -0.47
N ILE A 55 -0.48 6.42 0.67
CA ILE A 55 -1.49 5.69 1.46
C ILE A 55 -2.81 5.49 0.71
N ASP A 56 -3.09 6.33 -0.28
CA ASP A 56 -4.31 6.22 -1.11
C ASP A 56 -4.38 4.89 -1.86
N ILE A 57 -3.23 4.31 -2.21
CA ILE A 57 -3.14 3.01 -2.89
C ILE A 57 -3.73 1.89 -2.01
N PRO A 58 -3.19 1.59 -0.82
CA PRO A 58 -3.74 0.54 0.02
C PRO A 58 -5.14 0.89 0.56
N LEU A 59 -5.45 2.16 0.81
CA LEU A 59 -6.81 2.57 1.20
C LEU A 59 -7.83 2.16 0.14
N LYS A 60 -7.56 2.43 -1.13
CA LYS A 60 -8.47 2.08 -2.22
C LYS A 60 -8.59 0.57 -2.38
N CYS A 61 -7.46 -0.15 -2.40
CA CYS A 61 -7.47 -1.62 -2.51
C CYS A 61 -8.21 -2.29 -1.36
N ILE A 62 -7.86 -1.96 -0.11
CA ILE A 62 -8.49 -2.55 1.07
C ILE A 62 -9.99 -2.27 1.09
N ASN A 63 -10.40 -1.04 0.76
CA ASN A 63 -11.80 -0.67 0.76
C ASN A 63 -12.63 -1.40 -0.31
N ILE A 64 -12.03 -1.74 -1.46
CA ILE A 64 -12.68 -2.46 -2.55
C ILE A 64 -12.81 -3.95 -2.22
N PHE A 65 -11.73 -4.57 -1.73
CA PHE A 65 -11.61 -6.03 -1.64
C PHE A 65 -11.97 -6.61 -0.27
N THR A 66 -12.21 -5.76 0.73
CA THR A 66 -12.49 -6.20 2.10
C THR A 66 -13.66 -5.44 2.73
N LYS A 67 -14.19 -5.99 3.82
CA LYS A 67 -15.14 -5.33 4.74
C LYS A 67 -14.48 -5.10 6.10
N GLU A 68 -15.16 -4.35 6.99
CA GLU A 68 -14.71 -4.18 8.39
C GLU A 68 -14.48 -5.54 9.05
N ASP A 69 -13.49 -5.62 9.93
CA ASP A 69 -13.02 -6.81 10.64
C ASP A 69 -12.31 -7.90 9.80
N ASP A 70 -12.26 -7.77 8.49
CA ASP A 70 -11.45 -8.66 7.66
C ASP A 70 -9.95 -8.49 7.99
N ILE A 71 -9.15 -9.52 7.70
CA ILE A 71 -7.71 -9.52 7.93
C ILE A 71 -6.99 -9.09 6.65
N VAL A 72 -6.16 -8.07 6.77
CA VAL A 72 -5.21 -7.63 5.75
C VAL A 72 -3.83 -8.17 6.11
N LEU A 73 -3.18 -8.85 5.19
CA LEU A 73 -1.84 -9.40 5.35
C LEU A 73 -0.87 -8.65 4.43
N ASP A 74 0.24 -8.19 4.99
CA ASP A 74 1.38 -7.62 4.25
C ASP A 74 2.66 -8.35 4.62
N PRO A 75 3.19 -9.23 3.76
CA PRO A 75 4.41 -9.99 4.07
C PRO A 75 5.69 -9.17 3.92
N PHE A 76 5.62 -7.92 3.46
CA PHE A 76 6.75 -7.01 3.26
C PHE A 76 6.42 -5.62 3.79
N GLU A 77 6.10 -5.55 5.08
CA GLU A 77 5.47 -4.40 5.74
C GLU A 77 6.21 -3.07 5.53
N GLY A 78 7.54 -3.07 5.56
CA GLY A 78 8.34 -1.85 5.40
C GLY A 78 7.92 -0.76 6.39
N SER A 79 7.47 0.38 5.87
CA SER A 79 6.98 1.51 6.68
C SER A 79 5.57 1.34 7.23
N SER A 80 4.96 0.18 7.03
CA SER A 80 3.58 -0.14 7.45
C SER A 80 2.49 0.76 6.88
N THR A 81 2.67 1.26 5.66
CA THR A 81 1.65 2.07 4.97
C THR A 81 0.34 1.29 4.81
N THR A 82 0.43 -0.01 4.49
CA THR A 82 -0.71 -0.93 4.42
C THR A 82 -1.38 -1.09 5.78
N GLY A 83 -0.61 -1.23 6.85
CA GLY A 83 -1.11 -1.38 8.22
C GLY A 83 -1.88 -0.15 8.70
N PHE A 84 -1.36 1.05 8.46
CA PHE A 84 -2.07 2.30 8.77
C PHE A 84 -3.36 2.44 7.98
N ALA A 85 -3.36 2.04 6.70
CA ALA A 85 -4.58 2.03 5.88
C ALA A 85 -5.61 1.03 6.41
N ALA A 86 -5.20 -0.17 6.78
CA ALA A 86 -6.06 -1.20 7.37
C ALA A 86 -6.69 -0.71 8.68
N LYS A 87 -5.89 -0.15 9.60
CA LYS A 87 -6.36 0.43 10.86
C LYS A 87 -7.38 1.55 10.62
N LYS A 88 -7.10 2.47 9.71
CA LYS A 88 -8.02 3.56 9.35
C LYS A 88 -9.36 3.07 8.84
N LEU A 89 -9.37 1.95 8.13
CA LEU A 89 -10.58 1.32 7.59
C LEU A 89 -11.20 0.28 8.52
N LYS A 90 -10.72 0.14 9.75
CA LYS A 90 -11.18 -0.84 10.76
C LYS A 90 -11.00 -2.30 10.32
N ARG A 91 -9.90 -2.60 9.63
CA ARG A 91 -9.51 -3.97 9.32
C ARG A 91 -8.47 -4.44 10.32
N LYS A 92 -8.43 -5.74 10.58
CA LYS A 92 -7.33 -6.38 11.29
C LYS A 92 -6.12 -6.44 10.38
N TYR A 93 -4.93 -6.37 10.98
CA TYR A 93 -3.70 -6.33 10.19
C TYR A 93 -2.67 -7.30 10.73
N ILE A 94 -1.96 -7.94 9.81
CA ILE A 94 -0.79 -8.78 10.08
C ILE A 94 0.29 -8.32 9.11
N GLY A 95 1.42 -7.83 9.65
CA GLY A 95 2.58 -7.42 8.87
C GLY A 95 3.82 -8.24 9.22
N PHE A 96 4.69 -8.43 8.26
CA PHE A 96 6.01 -9.04 8.46
C PHE A 96 7.08 -8.11 7.91
N GLU A 97 8.10 -7.87 8.73
CA GLU A 97 9.29 -7.10 8.35
C GLU A 97 10.54 -7.85 8.81
N LEU A 98 11.46 -8.06 7.86
CA LEU A 98 12.71 -8.78 8.13
C LEU A 98 13.72 -7.93 8.88
N SER A 99 13.77 -6.63 8.60
CA SER A 99 14.66 -5.69 9.27
C SER A 99 14.15 -5.36 10.66
N LYS A 100 14.87 -5.82 11.68
CA LYS A 100 14.54 -5.50 13.08
C LYS A 100 14.51 -4.00 13.35
N GLU A 101 15.40 -3.24 12.75
CA GLU A 101 15.44 -1.77 12.91
C GLU A 101 14.16 -1.13 12.38
N VAL A 102 13.73 -1.51 11.17
CA VAL A 102 12.50 -1.00 10.56
C VAL A 102 11.29 -1.42 11.37
N PHE A 103 11.22 -2.68 11.79
CA PHE A 103 10.15 -3.21 12.64
C PHE A 103 10.02 -2.43 13.96
N ASP A 104 11.13 -2.23 14.68
CA ASP A 104 11.14 -1.49 15.95
C ASP A 104 10.69 -0.02 15.76
N ASN A 105 11.07 0.61 14.63
CA ASN A 105 10.66 1.97 14.32
C ASN A 105 9.16 2.06 14.00
N VAL A 106 8.63 1.08 13.27
CA VAL A 106 7.19 1.00 12.95
C VAL A 106 6.38 0.76 14.22
N THR A 107 6.80 -0.18 15.08
CA THR A 107 6.10 -0.47 16.35
C THR A 107 5.92 0.78 17.20
N LYS A 108 6.96 1.62 17.32
CA LYS A 108 6.87 2.89 18.05
C LYS A 108 5.82 3.85 17.48
N LEU A 109 5.53 3.78 16.17
CA LEU A 109 4.50 4.62 15.56
C LEU A 109 3.08 4.13 15.88
N TYR A 110 2.90 2.85 16.16
CA TYR A 110 1.61 2.30 16.58
C TYR A 110 1.28 2.57 18.04
N ASP A 111 2.30 2.75 18.88
CA ASP A 111 2.16 2.95 20.33
C ASP A 111 1.88 4.43 20.68
N ASN A 112 2.04 5.34 19.72
CA ASN A 112 1.70 6.77 19.86
C ASN A 112 0.32 7.07 19.25
#